data_f31ca71f2e90221bcfffa712b0a14095
#
_entry.id   f31ca71f2e90221bcfffa712b0a14095
#
_cell.length_a   1.000
_cell.length_b   1.000
_cell.length_c   1.000
_cell.angle_alpha   90.00
_cell.angle_beta   90.00
_cell.angle_gamma   90.00
#
_symmetry.space_group_name_H-M   'P 1'
#
loop_
_entity.id
_entity.type
_entity.pdbx_description
1 polymer ?
#
loop_
_entity_poly.entity_id
_entity_poly.type
_entity_poly.pdbx_seq_one_letter_code
_entity_poly.pdbx_strand_id
1 'polypeptide(L)'
;MAQDSVTELPFINRYRKCFDATWSDDTAIDRVRFVVLDTETTGLNPRTDRIITIGAVAVQNGEMLLDDSFEALLKVTQNTSSVTVHGVTRDESRMGMEEPQALELFLDYLKDGVIVGHHIGHDIATFGEAYDRHWGFRLFNRALDTMNLALHLAKDGAFSGRPQFRKFTLDALCEAFGVIPHDRHTASGDAFMTALVFLRLRRLALRYGRERLGRICEPFEEASCGQVEVAVKRASNSP
;
A
#
# COMPACT_ATOMS: atom_id res chain seq x y z
N MET A 1 12.57 -9.47 -31.30
CA MET A 1 12.85 -8.07 -31.67
C MET A 1 11.84 -7.05 -31.09
N ALA A 2 11.12 -7.40 -29.99
CA ALA A 2 10.16 -6.47 -29.34
C ALA A 2 10.62 -6.00 -27.94
N GLN A 3 11.73 -6.53 -27.43
CA GLN A 3 12.22 -6.22 -26.08
C GLN A 3 13.08 -4.93 -26.01
N ASP A 4 13.66 -4.48 -27.13
CA ASP A 4 14.54 -3.31 -27.13
C ASP A 4 13.80 -1.97 -27.16
N SER A 5 12.53 -1.94 -27.57
CA SER A 5 11.76 -0.70 -27.72
C SER A 5 11.18 -0.15 -26.40
N VAL A 6 11.00 -0.98 -25.38
CA VAL A 6 10.43 -0.58 -24.08
C VAL A 6 11.43 0.20 -23.24
N THR A 7 12.74 -0.03 -23.43
CA THR A 7 13.83 0.62 -22.71
C THR A 7 13.99 2.10 -23.03
N GLU A 8 13.33 2.60 -24.09
CA GLU A 8 13.49 3.98 -24.57
C GLU A 8 12.36 4.93 -24.18
N LEU A 9 11.30 4.45 -23.52
CA LEU A 9 10.20 5.33 -23.12
C LEU A 9 10.66 6.35 -22.06
N PRO A 10 10.51 7.67 -22.30
CA PRO A 10 11.07 8.70 -21.46
C PRO A 10 10.63 8.62 -19.99
N PHE A 11 9.36 8.29 -19.74
CA PHE A 11 8.82 8.17 -18.38
C PHE A 11 9.39 6.96 -17.63
N ILE A 12 9.58 5.81 -18.29
CA ILE A 12 10.23 4.64 -17.69
C ILE A 12 11.69 4.95 -17.35
N ASN A 13 12.39 5.68 -18.22
CA ASN A 13 13.76 6.09 -17.97
C ASN A 13 13.85 7.10 -16.82
N ARG A 14 12.90 8.04 -16.69
CA ARG A 14 12.80 8.94 -15.53
C ARG A 14 12.61 8.15 -14.24
N TYR A 15 11.66 7.22 -14.25
CA TYR A 15 11.38 6.36 -13.10
C TYR A 15 12.61 5.54 -12.69
N ARG A 16 13.28 4.86 -13.64
CA ARG A 16 14.48 4.06 -13.36
C ARG A 16 15.59 4.88 -12.71
N LYS A 17 15.82 6.10 -13.18
CA LYS A 17 16.84 7.01 -12.62
C LYS A 17 16.60 7.37 -11.15
N CYS A 18 15.35 7.31 -10.67
CA CYS A 18 15.05 7.53 -9.26
C CYS A 18 15.71 6.47 -8.36
N PHE A 19 16.06 5.29 -8.91
CA PHE A 19 16.65 4.19 -8.17
C PHE A 19 18.18 4.17 -8.20
N ASP A 20 18.85 5.09 -8.89
CA ASP A 20 20.32 5.18 -8.91
C ASP A 20 20.90 5.46 -7.51
N ALA A 21 20.10 6.08 -6.62
CA ALA A 21 20.47 6.38 -5.23
C ALA A 21 19.30 6.10 -4.28
N THR A 22 18.66 4.94 -4.43
CA THR A 22 17.47 4.58 -3.64
C THR A 22 17.78 4.13 -2.21
N TRP A 23 16.74 3.82 -1.47
CA TRP A 23 16.76 3.48 -0.04
C TRP A 23 17.43 2.13 0.23
N SER A 24 18.43 2.10 1.09
CA SER A 24 19.04 0.87 1.61
C SER A 24 18.28 0.35 2.84
N ASP A 25 18.54 -0.91 3.24
CA ASP A 25 17.99 -1.50 4.46
C ASP A 25 18.35 -0.71 5.72
N ASP A 26 19.53 -0.08 5.74
CA ASP A 26 20.02 0.73 6.86
C ASP A 26 19.50 2.16 6.84
N THR A 27 18.69 2.54 5.84
CA THR A 27 18.12 3.90 5.80
C THR A 27 17.16 4.10 6.98
N ALA A 28 17.36 5.21 7.71
CA ALA A 28 16.43 5.59 8.78
C ALA A 28 15.06 5.89 8.19
N ILE A 29 13.99 5.34 8.79
CA ILE A 29 12.62 5.45 8.27
C ILE A 29 12.10 6.90 8.22
N ASP A 30 12.70 7.81 8.98
CA ASP A 30 12.37 9.24 8.92
C ASP A 30 12.78 9.90 7.61
N ARG A 31 13.82 9.37 6.95
CA ARG A 31 14.35 9.91 5.69
C ARG A 31 13.58 9.40 4.47
N VAL A 32 12.87 8.27 4.63
CA VAL A 32 12.19 7.58 3.53
C VAL A 32 10.90 8.29 3.17
N ARG A 33 10.67 8.48 1.88
CA ARG A 33 9.34 8.82 1.36
C ARG A 33 8.54 7.54 1.18
N PHE A 34 7.47 7.40 1.94
CA PHE A 34 6.49 6.34 1.80
C PHE A 34 5.33 6.83 0.96
N VAL A 35 4.85 6.01 0.05
CA VAL A 35 3.65 6.26 -0.75
C VAL A 35 2.59 5.26 -0.28
N VAL A 36 1.67 5.73 0.53
CA VAL A 36 0.56 4.93 1.02
C VAL A 36 -0.52 4.93 -0.04
N LEU A 37 -0.90 3.75 -0.52
CA LEU A 37 -1.84 3.63 -1.62
C LEU A 37 -2.87 2.52 -1.38
N ASP A 38 -3.96 2.64 -2.11
CA ASP A 38 -4.99 1.63 -2.27
C ASP A 38 -5.56 1.71 -3.68
N THR A 39 -6.10 0.61 -4.21
CA THR A 39 -6.74 0.57 -5.53
C THR A 39 -8.11 -0.11 -5.45
N GLU A 40 -9.07 0.43 -6.20
CA GLU A 40 -10.29 -0.30 -6.50
C GLU A 40 -10.18 -0.95 -7.87
N THR A 41 -10.60 -2.20 -7.96
CA THR A 41 -10.44 -3.03 -9.15
C THR A 41 -11.74 -3.68 -9.57
N THR A 42 -11.80 -4.15 -10.82
CA THR A 42 -12.99 -4.85 -11.35
C THR A 42 -13.22 -6.22 -10.72
N GLY A 43 -12.25 -6.75 -9.99
CA GLY A 43 -12.30 -8.04 -9.30
C GLY A 43 -10.96 -8.39 -8.67
N LEU A 44 -10.82 -9.64 -8.22
CA LEU A 44 -9.68 -10.09 -7.42
C LEU A 44 -8.58 -10.82 -8.21
N ASN A 45 -8.70 -10.94 -9.52
CA ASN A 45 -7.69 -11.61 -10.34
C ASN A 45 -6.83 -10.56 -11.09
N PRO A 46 -5.59 -10.30 -10.66
CA PRO A 46 -4.73 -9.26 -11.25
C PRO A 46 -4.51 -9.40 -12.76
N ARG A 47 -4.57 -10.64 -13.30
CA ARG A 47 -4.34 -10.90 -14.73
C ARG A 47 -5.50 -10.47 -15.61
N THR A 48 -6.72 -10.61 -15.14
CA THR A 48 -7.94 -10.36 -15.93
C THR A 48 -8.63 -9.07 -15.55
N ASP A 49 -8.49 -8.67 -14.29
CA ASP A 49 -9.14 -7.50 -13.76
C ASP A 49 -8.37 -6.21 -14.06
N ARG A 50 -9.04 -5.09 -13.89
CA ARG A 50 -8.53 -3.75 -14.23
C ARG A 50 -8.64 -2.85 -13.02
N ILE A 51 -7.70 -1.92 -12.93
CA ILE A 51 -7.77 -0.82 -11.97
C ILE A 51 -8.91 0.11 -12.37
N ILE A 52 -9.77 0.45 -11.41
CA ILE A 52 -10.86 1.42 -11.55
C ILE A 52 -10.42 2.76 -11.00
N THR A 53 -9.88 2.76 -9.76
CA THR A 53 -9.35 3.98 -9.13
C THR A 53 -8.02 3.70 -8.46
N ILE A 54 -7.19 4.72 -8.41
CA ILE A 54 -5.93 4.74 -7.65
C ILE A 54 -6.03 5.90 -6.66
N GLY A 55 -5.83 5.63 -5.37
CA GLY A 55 -5.69 6.63 -4.34
C GLY A 55 -4.34 6.49 -3.65
N ALA A 56 -3.59 7.60 -3.50
CA ALA A 56 -2.32 7.56 -2.79
C ALA A 56 -2.01 8.88 -2.08
N VAL A 57 -1.27 8.80 -0.99
CA VAL A 57 -0.77 9.96 -0.24
C VAL A 57 0.64 9.69 0.27
N ALA A 58 1.52 10.68 0.21
CA ALA A 58 2.86 10.55 0.71
C ALA A 58 2.94 10.73 2.22
N VAL A 59 3.84 9.96 2.84
CA VAL A 59 4.24 10.10 4.25
C VAL A 59 5.75 10.23 4.31
N GLN A 60 6.24 11.30 4.94
CA GLN A 60 7.67 11.54 5.14
C GLN A 60 7.90 12.22 6.48
N ASN A 61 9.04 12.00 7.12
CA ASN A 61 9.35 12.51 8.46
C ASN A 61 8.28 12.23 9.54
N GLY A 62 7.45 11.21 9.35
CA GLY A 62 6.35 10.88 10.25
C GLY A 62 5.12 11.78 10.12
N GLU A 63 5.01 12.49 9.02
CA GLU A 63 3.88 13.35 8.66
C GLU A 63 3.26 12.91 7.36
N MET A 64 1.94 13.04 7.24
CA MET A 64 1.20 12.83 6.00
C MET A 64 1.21 14.14 5.22
N LEU A 65 1.62 14.08 3.97
CA LEU A 65 1.73 15.24 3.08
C LEU A 65 0.49 15.29 2.18
N LEU A 66 -0.54 16.04 2.58
CA LEU A 66 -1.81 16.10 1.84
C LEU A 66 -1.67 16.79 0.47
N ASP A 67 -0.69 17.65 0.30
CA ASP A 67 -0.32 18.30 -0.96
C ASP A 67 0.53 17.40 -1.88
N ASP A 68 1.07 16.29 -1.36
CA ASP A 68 1.74 15.21 -2.11
C ASP A 68 0.82 13.98 -2.14
N SER A 69 -0.31 14.11 -2.84
CA SER A 69 -1.31 13.06 -3.03
C SER A 69 -1.57 12.80 -4.50
N PHE A 70 -2.09 11.62 -4.80
CA PHE A 70 -2.45 11.20 -6.14
C PHE A 70 -3.82 10.53 -6.14
N GLU A 71 -4.67 10.92 -7.08
CA GLU A 71 -5.95 10.29 -7.32
C GLU A 71 -6.18 10.18 -8.82
N ALA A 72 -6.61 9.01 -9.26
CA ALA A 72 -6.97 8.78 -10.66
C ALA A 72 -8.18 7.87 -10.76
N LEU A 73 -9.14 8.26 -11.59
CA LEU A 73 -10.23 7.41 -12.08
C LEU A 73 -9.87 6.92 -13.47
N LEU A 74 -9.86 5.60 -13.66
CA LEU A 74 -9.51 4.96 -14.91
C LEU A 74 -10.77 4.57 -15.69
N LYS A 75 -10.66 4.63 -17.00
CA LYS A 75 -11.72 4.24 -17.92
C LYS A 75 -11.80 2.72 -18.01
N VAL A 76 -12.93 2.16 -17.56
CA VAL A 76 -13.21 0.73 -17.62
C VAL A 76 -14.44 0.48 -18.48
N THR A 77 -14.26 -0.32 -19.52
CA THR A 77 -15.33 -0.64 -20.51
C THR A 77 -16.05 -1.95 -20.19
N GLN A 78 -15.51 -2.77 -19.28
CA GLN A 78 -16.06 -4.08 -18.96
C GLN A 78 -17.16 -3.99 -17.90
N ASN A 79 -18.21 -4.81 -18.09
CA ASN A 79 -19.29 -4.98 -17.14
C ASN A 79 -18.79 -5.76 -15.92
N THR A 80 -18.70 -5.12 -14.77
CA THR A 80 -18.33 -5.79 -13.53
C THR A 80 -19.40 -5.67 -12.47
N SER A 81 -19.57 -6.72 -11.69
CA SER A 81 -20.46 -6.77 -10.53
C SER A 81 -19.96 -5.89 -9.36
N SER A 82 -18.72 -5.41 -9.44
CA SER A 82 -18.06 -4.64 -8.40
C SER A 82 -18.46 -3.15 -8.34
N VAL A 83 -19.14 -2.62 -9.36
CA VAL A 83 -19.63 -1.21 -9.39
C VAL A 83 -20.47 -0.84 -8.15
N THR A 84 -21.11 -1.81 -7.51
CA THR A 84 -21.91 -1.59 -6.31
C THR A 84 -21.08 -1.47 -5.02
N VAL A 85 -19.81 -1.90 -5.04
CA VAL A 85 -18.94 -1.95 -3.85
C VAL A 85 -18.09 -0.68 -3.73
N HIS A 86 -17.67 -0.11 -4.87
CA HIS A 86 -16.67 0.97 -4.92
C HIS A 86 -17.26 2.38 -5.11
N GLY A 87 -18.60 2.51 -5.14
CA GLY A 87 -19.29 3.80 -5.29
C GLY A 87 -19.12 4.50 -6.65
N VAL A 88 -18.27 3.97 -7.54
CA VAL A 88 -18.04 4.53 -8.89
C VAL A 88 -19.12 4.00 -9.84
N THR A 89 -19.89 4.89 -10.42
CA THR A 89 -20.92 4.52 -11.41
C THR A 89 -20.30 4.20 -12.77
N ARG A 90 -21.03 3.46 -13.61
CA ARG A 90 -20.61 3.16 -15.00
C ARG A 90 -20.36 4.41 -15.85
N ASP A 91 -21.15 5.45 -15.64
CA ASP A 91 -21.01 6.68 -16.40
C ASP A 91 -19.76 7.46 -15.94
N GLU A 92 -19.46 7.45 -14.64
CA GLU A 92 -18.22 8.02 -14.12
C GLU A 92 -16.99 7.26 -14.63
N SER A 93 -16.99 5.91 -14.63
CA SER A 93 -15.86 5.13 -15.14
C SER A 93 -15.60 5.33 -16.64
N ARG A 94 -16.62 5.70 -17.44
CA ARG A 94 -16.44 6.06 -18.86
C ARG A 94 -15.75 7.40 -19.06
N MET A 95 -15.85 8.29 -18.08
CA MET A 95 -15.20 9.62 -18.11
C MET A 95 -13.78 9.57 -17.54
N GLY A 96 -13.35 8.42 -17.07
CA GLY A 96 -12.01 8.21 -16.52
C GLY A 96 -10.91 8.34 -17.56
N MET A 97 -9.69 8.39 -17.06
CA MET A 97 -8.46 8.47 -17.85
C MET A 97 -8.15 7.12 -18.49
N GLU A 98 -7.55 7.10 -19.67
CA GLU A 98 -7.06 5.85 -20.28
C GLU A 98 -5.98 5.22 -19.37
N GLU A 99 -6.00 3.89 -19.20
CA GLU A 99 -5.12 3.17 -18.27
C GLU A 99 -3.63 3.50 -18.47
N PRO A 100 -3.06 3.52 -19.71
CA PRO A 100 -1.65 3.87 -19.89
C PRO A 100 -1.30 5.29 -19.40
N GLN A 101 -2.20 6.26 -19.60
CA GLN A 101 -1.98 7.63 -19.15
C GLN A 101 -1.97 7.73 -17.62
N ALA A 102 -2.92 7.05 -16.94
CA ALA A 102 -2.97 7.02 -15.48
C ALA A 102 -1.71 6.37 -14.89
N LEU A 103 -1.25 5.27 -15.50
CA LEU A 103 -0.06 4.53 -15.07
C LEU A 103 1.24 5.35 -15.27
N GLU A 104 1.36 6.10 -16.36
CA GLU A 104 2.50 7.02 -16.58
C GLU A 104 2.55 8.10 -15.50
N LEU A 105 1.44 8.78 -15.25
CA LEU A 105 1.33 9.80 -14.20
C LEU A 105 1.61 9.22 -12.81
N PHE A 106 1.15 8.00 -12.56
CA PHE A 106 1.39 7.34 -11.29
C PHE A 106 2.89 7.00 -11.08
N LEU A 107 3.62 6.59 -12.14
CA LEU A 107 5.08 6.39 -12.04
C LEU A 107 5.82 7.70 -11.73
N ASP A 108 5.43 8.81 -12.37
CA ASP A 108 6.02 10.12 -12.12
C ASP A 108 5.74 10.62 -10.68
N TYR A 109 4.59 10.23 -10.11
CA TYR A 109 4.26 10.48 -8.69
C TYR A 109 5.02 9.55 -7.74
N LEU A 110 5.02 8.25 -8.02
CA LEU A 110 5.56 7.20 -7.16
C LEU A 110 7.07 7.34 -6.97
N LYS A 111 7.82 7.58 -8.07
CA LYS A 111 9.29 7.64 -8.06
C LYS A 111 9.90 6.42 -7.37
N ASP A 112 10.90 6.61 -6.51
CA ASP A 112 11.52 5.57 -5.68
C ASP A 112 10.85 5.40 -4.30
N GLY A 113 9.66 5.99 -4.11
CA GLY A 113 8.90 5.90 -2.86
C GLY A 113 8.66 4.45 -2.43
N VAL A 114 8.74 4.17 -1.13
CA VAL A 114 8.38 2.85 -0.60
C VAL A 114 6.86 2.73 -0.58
N ILE A 115 6.33 1.77 -1.31
CA ILE A 115 4.89 1.50 -1.37
C ILE A 115 4.42 0.98 0.00
N VAL A 116 3.34 1.56 0.52
CA VAL A 116 2.68 1.09 1.74
C VAL A 116 1.20 0.85 1.45
N GLY A 117 0.66 -0.23 1.95
CA GLY A 117 -0.78 -0.50 1.87
C GLY A 117 -1.21 -1.51 2.93
N HIS A 118 -2.47 -1.85 2.93
CA HIS A 118 -3.02 -2.89 3.79
C HIS A 118 -3.44 -4.08 2.91
N HIS A 119 -2.79 -5.24 3.06
CA HIS A 119 -2.85 -6.35 2.09
C HIS A 119 -2.34 -5.96 0.70
N ILE A 120 -1.33 -5.12 0.66
CA ILE A 120 -0.79 -4.46 -0.55
C ILE A 120 -0.35 -5.42 -1.66
N GLY A 121 -0.20 -6.71 -1.38
CA GLY A 121 0.21 -7.71 -2.36
C GLY A 121 -0.71 -7.79 -3.57
N HIS A 122 -2.02 -7.58 -3.39
CA HIS A 122 -2.99 -7.55 -4.49
C HIS A 122 -2.75 -6.34 -5.40
N ASP A 123 -2.61 -5.15 -4.83
CA ASP A 123 -2.39 -3.90 -5.58
C ASP A 123 -1.10 -3.98 -6.40
N ILE A 124 -0.01 -4.43 -5.77
CA ILE A 124 1.28 -4.62 -6.46
C ILE A 124 1.17 -5.61 -7.61
N ALA A 125 0.45 -6.73 -7.42
CA ALA A 125 0.23 -7.69 -8.48
C ALA A 125 -0.59 -7.09 -9.63
N THR A 126 -1.64 -6.31 -9.31
CA THR A 126 -2.50 -5.65 -10.30
C THR A 126 -1.73 -4.58 -11.08
N PHE A 127 -0.93 -3.74 -10.41
CA PHE A 127 -0.02 -2.80 -11.08
C PHE A 127 1.00 -3.55 -11.95
N GLY A 128 1.60 -4.63 -11.42
CA GLY A 128 2.56 -5.45 -12.16
C GLY A 128 1.99 -5.98 -13.47
N GLU A 129 0.78 -6.54 -13.45
CA GLU A 129 0.09 -7.01 -14.66
C GLU A 129 -0.30 -5.85 -15.59
N ALA A 130 -0.69 -4.69 -15.06
CA ALA A 130 -1.01 -3.51 -15.86
C ALA A 130 0.22 -2.95 -16.59
N TYR A 131 1.34 -2.78 -15.91
CA TYR A 131 2.60 -2.33 -16.52
C TYR A 131 3.19 -3.35 -17.49
N ASP A 132 3.12 -4.64 -17.17
CA ASP A 132 3.60 -5.71 -18.06
C ASP A 132 2.78 -5.75 -19.36
N ARG A 133 1.46 -5.63 -19.26
CA ARG A 133 0.53 -5.62 -20.40
C ARG A 133 0.81 -4.49 -21.39
N HIS A 134 1.13 -3.30 -20.89
CA HIS A 134 1.34 -2.13 -21.76
C HIS A 134 2.78 -2.00 -22.23
N TRP A 135 3.76 -2.38 -21.40
CA TRP A 135 5.17 -2.05 -21.65
C TRP A 135 6.18 -3.16 -21.31
N GLY A 136 5.75 -4.37 -20.90
CA GLY A 136 6.65 -5.42 -20.48
C GLY A 136 7.54 -5.02 -19.30
N PHE A 137 7.02 -4.20 -18.39
CA PHE A 137 7.76 -3.53 -17.34
C PHE A 137 7.18 -3.88 -15.96
N ARG A 138 8.00 -3.87 -14.92
CA ARG A 138 7.57 -4.11 -13.54
C ARG A 138 8.11 -3.03 -12.61
N LEU A 139 7.38 -2.73 -11.54
CA LEU A 139 7.80 -1.78 -10.51
C LEU A 139 9.05 -2.29 -9.77
N PHE A 140 9.95 -1.37 -9.44
CA PHE A 140 11.17 -1.63 -8.64
C PHE A 140 11.00 -1.25 -7.17
N ASN A 141 9.90 -0.61 -6.84
CA ASN A 141 9.66 -0.09 -5.50
C ASN A 141 9.62 -1.20 -4.45
N ARG A 142 10.20 -0.89 -3.31
CA ARG A 142 10.02 -1.70 -2.11
C ARG A 142 8.58 -1.53 -1.62
N ALA A 143 8.08 -2.55 -0.92
CA ALA A 143 6.74 -2.53 -0.37
C ALA A 143 6.73 -2.88 1.12
N LEU A 144 5.76 -2.31 1.82
CA LEU A 144 5.46 -2.55 3.21
C LEU A 144 3.96 -2.80 3.37
N ASP A 145 3.62 -3.93 3.95
CA ASP A 145 2.24 -4.25 4.33
C ASP A 145 2.00 -3.86 5.79
N THR A 146 1.01 -3.00 6.03
CA THR A 146 0.68 -2.53 7.39
C THR A 146 0.19 -3.65 8.31
N MET A 147 -0.45 -4.71 7.76
CA MET A 147 -0.80 -5.88 8.54
C MET A 147 0.45 -6.64 8.99
N ASN A 148 1.40 -6.88 8.08
CA ASN A 148 2.67 -7.54 8.43
C ASN A 148 3.44 -6.75 9.48
N LEU A 149 3.52 -5.42 9.35
CA LEU A 149 4.17 -4.57 10.35
C LEU A 149 3.46 -4.69 11.71
N ALA A 150 2.12 -4.70 11.74
CA ALA A 150 1.36 -4.87 12.97
C ALA A 150 1.60 -6.24 13.62
N LEU A 151 1.71 -7.31 12.82
CA LEU A 151 2.03 -8.66 13.29
C LEU A 151 3.44 -8.74 13.89
N HIS A 152 4.44 -8.13 13.25
CA HIS A 152 5.79 -8.02 13.82
C HIS A 152 5.80 -7.28 15.16
N LEU A 153 5.10 -6.15 15.23
CA LEU A 153 4.97 -5.39 16.47
C LEU A 153 4.23 -6.16 17.57
N ALA A 154 3.22 -6.96 17.20
CA ALA A 154 2.54 -7.84 18.14
C ALA A 154 3.50 -8.90 18.72
N LYS A 155 4.33 -9.51 17.86
CA LYS A 155 5.37 -10.48 18.27
C LYS A 155 6.41 -9.82 19.19
N ASP A 156 6.76 -8.56 18.93
CA ASP A 156 7.67 -7.77 19.78
C ASP A 156 7.00 -7.31 21.10
N GLY A 157 5.72 -7.61 21.30
CA GLY A 157 4.99 -7.30 22.55
C GLY A 157 4.36 -5.89 22.58
N ALA A 158 4.33 -5.16 21.46
CA ALA A 158 3.82 -3.78 21.40
C ALA A 158 2.34 -3.66 21.80
N PHE A 159 1.58 -4.75 21.68
CA PHE A 159 0.15 -4.79 22.01
C PHE A 159 -0.19 -5.61 23.27
N SER A 160 0.84 -6.00 24.05
CA SER A 160 0.64 -6.75 25.30
C SER A 160 -0.24 -5.97 26.27
N GLY A 161 -1.25 -6.64 26.85
CA GLY A 161 -2.21 -6.01 27.76
C GLY A 161 -3.22 -5.06 27.08
N ARG A 162 -3.30 -5.06 25.74
CA ARG A 162 -4.19 -4.21 24.96
C ARG A 162 -5.20 -5.06 24.18
N PRO A 163 -6.36 -5.43 24.78
CA PRO A 163 -7.31 -6.39 24.18
C PRO A 163 -7.94 -5.92 22.86
N GLN A 164 -7.90 -4.63 22.56
CA GLN A 164 -8.39 -4.08 21.29
C GLN A 164 -7.55 -4.52 20.07
N PHE A 165 -6.28 -4.94 20.28
CA PHE A 165 -5.41 -5.41 19.19
C PHE A 165 -5.47 -6.94 19.05
N ARG A 166 -6.65 -7.48 18.76
CA ARG A 166 -6.86 -8.93 18.52
C ARG A 166 -6.93 -9.31 17.06
N LYS A 167 -7.25 -8.37 16.21
CA LYS A 167 -7.33 -8.50 14.76
C LYS A 167 -6.51 -7.39 14.11
N PHE A 168 -5.97 -7.67 12.95
CA PHE A 168 -5.11 -6.75 12.22
C PHE A 168 -5.66 -6.40 10.82
N THR A 169 -6.98 -6.52 10.62
CA THR A 169 -7.66 -5.93 9.45
C THR A 169 -7.61 -4.41 9.55
N LEU A 170 -7.73 -3.70 8.43
CA LEU A 170 -7.70 -2.23 8.42
C LEU A 170 -8.74 -1.65 9.39
N ASP A 171 -9.98 -2.13 9.35
CA ASP A 171 -11.04 -1.67 10.25
C ASP A 171 -10.71 -1.89 11.73
N ALA A 172 -10.19 -3.08 12.07
CA ALA A 172 -9.80 -3.38 13.43
C ALA A 172 -8.62 -2.52 13.92
N LEU A 173 -7.67 -2.22 13.04
CA LEU A 173 -6.56 -1.30 13.37
C LEU A 173 -7.06 0.14 13.48
N CYS A 174 -7.96 0.59 12.61
CA CYS A 174 -8.60 1.90 12.72
C CYS A 174 -9.32 2.04 14.07
N GLU A 175 -10.16 1.08 14.43
CA GLU A 175 -10.86 1.06 15.72
C GLU A 175 -9.86 1.09 16.90
N ALA A 176 -8.87 0.20 16.89
CA ALA A 176 -7.89 0.07 17.96
C ALA A 176 -7.00 1.32 18.14
N PHE A 177 -6.73 2.06 17.07
CA PHE A 177 -5.96 3.30 17.09
C PHE A 177 -6.82 4.58 17.19
N GLY A 178 -8.15 4.45 17.22
CA GLY A 178 -9.06 5.59 17.25
C GLY A 178 -9.05 6.41 15.95
N VAL A 179 -8.82 5.75 14.82
CA VAL A 179 -8.95 6.36 13.49
C VAL A 179 -10.42 6.28 13.08
N ILE A 180 -11.04 7.43 12.88
CA ILE A 180 -12.44 7.51 12.46
C ILE A 180 -12.51 7.16 10.98
N PRO A 181 -13.30 6.14 10.57
CA PRO A 181 -13.47 5.81 9.18
C PRO A 181 -14.11 6.97 8.39
N HIS A 182 -13.53 7.26 7.24
CA HIS A 182 -14.02 8.25 6.29
C HIS A 182 -13.88 7.70 4.88
N ASP A 183 -14.91 7.85 4.06
CA ASP A 183 -14.94 7.42 2.65
C ASP A 183 -14.44 5.99 2.41
N ARG A 184 -14.86 5.04 3.30
CA ARG A 184 -14.54 3.62 3.17
C ARG A 184 -14.98 3.06 1.82
N HIS A 185 -14.19 2.13 1.32
CA HIS A 185 -14.39 1.49 0.02
C HIS A 185 -14.25 2.48 -1.16
N THR A 186 -13.41 3.50 -0.97
CA THR A 186 -12.83 4.30 -2.03
C THR A 186 -11.31 4.24 -1.91
N ALA A 187 -10.60 4.18 -3.04
CA ALA A 187 -9.14 4.08 -3.02
C ALA A 187 -8.49 5.23 -2.22
N SER A 188 -8.95 6.46 -2.41
CA SER A 188 -8.43 7.63 -1.68
C SER A 188 -8.75 7.58 -0.18
N GLY A 189 -9.97 7.16 0.21
CA GLY A 189 -10.37 7.01 1.61
C GLY A 189 -9.58 5.92 2.32
N ASP A 190 -9.43 4.75 1.69
CA ASP A 190 -8.71 3.62 2.27
C ASP A 190 -7.19 3.87 2.32
N ALA A 191 -6.60 4.54 1.31
CA ALA A 191 -5.23 5.02 1.36
C ALA A 191 -5.00 6.02 2.51
N PHE A 192 -5.92 6.98 2.70
CA PHE A 192 -5.85 7.96 3.79
C PHE A 192 -5.91 7.28 5.17
N MET A 193 -6.84 6.37 5.38
CA MET A 193 -6.95 5.64 6.65
C MET A 193 -5.75 4.73 6.88
N THR A 194 -5.26 4.05 5.84
CA THR A 194 -4.05 3.25 5.90
C THR A 194 -2.85 4.11 6.28
N ALA A 195 -2.74 5.34 5.76
CA ALA A 195 -1.69 6.28 6.15
C ALA A 195 -1.77 6.68 7.64
N LEU A 196 -2.97 6.93 8.17
CA LEU A 196 -3.15 7.21 9.60
C LEU A 196 -2.77 6.00 10.47
N VAL A 197 -3.17 4.80 10.08
CA VAL A 197 -2.77 3.54 10.76
C VAL A 197 -1.26 3.35 10.66
N PHE A 198 -0.66 3.53 9.47
CA PHE A 198 0.78 3.43 9.26
C PHE A 198 1.56 4.38 10.17
N LEU A 199 1.14 5.63 10.31
CA LEU A 199 1.78 6.60 11.22
C LEU A 199 1.76 6.14 12.69
N ARG A 200 0.70 5.45 13.13
CA ARG A 200 0.62 4.87 14.48
C ARG A 200 1.56 3.67 14.63
N LEU A 201 1.56 2.76 13.65
CA LEU A 201 2.45 1.60 13.61
C LEU A 201 3.92 2.03 13.55
N ARG A 202 4.25 3.03 12.72
CA ARG A 202 5.60 3.60 12.61
C ARG A 202 6.11 4.15 13.96
N ARG A 203 5.25 4.87 14.72
CA ARG A 203 5.62 5.34 16.06
C ARG A 203 5.91 4.19 17.02
N LEU A 204 5.16 3.10 16.93
CA LEU A 204 5.42 1.89 17.70
C LEU A 204 6.72 1.21 17.22
N ALA A 205 6.93 1.11 15.91
CA ALA A 205 8.14 0.54 15.34
C ALA A 205 9.42 1.22 15.88
N LEU A 206 9.44 2.54 15.93
CA LEU A 206 10.54 3.30 16.54
C LEU A 206 10.77 2.94 18.02
N ARG A 207 9.70 2.77 18.80
CA ARG A 207 9.80 2.41 20.23
C ARG A 207 10.29 0.98 20.46
N TYR A 208 10.11 0.11 19.46
CA TYR A 208 10.50 -1.31 19.51
C TYR A 208 11.75 -1.60 18.68
N GLY A 209 12.58 -0.58 18.40
CA GLY A 209 13.88 -0.72 17.77
C GLY A 209 13.83 -1.05 16.27
N ARG A 210 12.72 -0.72 15.59
CA ARG A 210 12.54 -0.92 14.16
C ARG A 210 12.66 0.42 13.41
N GLU A 211 13.78 1.14 13.64
CA GLU A 211 14.03 2.46 13.04
C GLU A 211 14.66 2.41 11.63
N ARG A 212 14.98 1.22 11.13
CA ARG A 212 15.59 1.00 9.80
C ARG A 212 14.59 0.43 8.82
N LEU A 213 14.72 0.84 7.55
CA LEU A 213 13.79 0.43 6.49
C LEU A 213 13.70 -1.09 6.34
N GLY A 214 14.83 -1.79 6.33
CA GLY A 214 14.86 -3.25 6.26
C GLY A 214 14.06 -3.91 7.38
N ARG A 215 14.07 -3.33 8.59
CA ARG A 215 13.37 -3.90 9.76
C ARG A 215 11.85 -3.73 9.73
N ILE A 216 11.32 -2.77 8.99
CA ILE A 216 9.88 -2.58 8.85
C ILE A 216 9.30 -3.19 7.57
N CYS A 217 10.15 -3.42 6.54
CA CYS A 217 9.76 -4.07 5.29
C CYS A 217 9.95 -5.59 5.30
N GLU A 218 10.33 -6.19 6.43
CA GLU A 218 10.45 -7.65 6.56
C GLU A 218 9.09 -8.31 6.27
N PRO A 219 8.99 -9.33 5.39
CA PRO A 219 7.78 -10.11 5.23
C PRO A 219 7.50 -10.87 6.53
N PHE A 220 6.22 -11.01 6.87
CA PHE A 220 5.81 -11.81 8.03
C PHE A 220 5.61 -13.27 7.59
N GLU A 221 6.43 -14.19 8.13
CA GLU A 221 6.29 -15.61 7.82
C GLU A 221 5.08 -16.21 8.53
N GLU A 222 4.18 -16.86 7.79
CA GLU A 222 2.95 -17.48 8.33
C GLU A 222 3.21 -18.52 9.44
N ALA A 223 4.35 -19.21 9.42
CA ALA A 223 4.76 -20.11 10.48
C ALA A 223 4.83 -19.42 11.87
N SER A 224 4.93 -18.10 11.90
CA SER A 224 4.92 -17.28 13.11
C SER A 224 3.51 -16.85 13.58
N CYS A 225 2.48 -17.04 12.74
CA CYS A 225 1.11 -16.59 13.04
C CYS A 225 0.51 -17.27 14.28
N GLY A 226 0.73 -18.58 14.43
CA GLY A 226 0.30 -19.31 15.63
C GLY A 226 0.92 -18.81 16.94
N GLN A 227 2.13 -18.24 16.89
CA GLN A 227 2.80 -17.68 18.07
C GLN A 227 2.22 -16.32 18.46
N VAL A 228 1.75 -15.52 17.49
CA VAL A 228 1.10 -14.22 17.75
C VAL A 228 -0.25 -14.41 18.44
N GLU A 229 -1.07 -15.38 17.99
CA GLU A 229 -2.33 -15.70 18.67
C GLU A 229 -2.10 -16.17 20.11
N VAL A 230 -1.06 -16.98 20.37
CA VAL A 230 -0.69 -17.45 21.71
C VAL A 230 -0.17 -16.29 22.57
N ALA A 231 0.63 -15.39 22.03
CA ALA A 231 1.15 -14.23 22.76
C ALA A 231 0.03 -13.26 23.16
N VAL A 232 -0.90 -12.97 22.24
CA VAL A 232 -2.07 -12.11 22.52
C VAL A 232 -3.01 -12.79 23.54
N LYS A 233 -3.25 -14.10 23.43
CA LYS A 233 -4.07 -14.87 24.40
C LYS A 233 -3.40 -14.96 25.77
N ARG A 234 -2.08 -15.13 25.87
CA ARG A 234 -1.35 -15.16 27.17
C ARG A 234 -1.40 -13.82 27.88
N ALA A 235 -1.28 -12.71 27.15
CA ALA A 235 -1.38 -11.37 27.72
C ALA A 235 -2.79 -11.04 28.25
N SER A 236 -3.85 -11.66 27.69
CA SER A 236 -5.24 -11.49 28.15
C SER A 236 -5.63 -12.39 29.34
N ASN A 237 -4.81 -13.39 29.68
CA ASN A 237 -5.09 -14.38 30.75
C ASN A 237 -4.12 -14.26 31.94
N SER A 238 -3.30 -13.22 32.01
CA SER A 238 -2.52 -12.94 33.24
C SER A 238 -3.37 -12.15 34.22
N PRO A 239 -3.43 -12.59 35.50
CA PRO A 239 -4.30 -12.02 36.53
C PRO A 239 -3.96 -10.56 36.87
#